data_f89f4a2b90a0dd6d7f539e206c180669
#
_entry.id   f89f4a2b90a0dd6d7f539e206c180669
#
_cell.length_a   1.000
_cell.length_b   1.000
_cell.length_c   1.000
_cell.angle_alpha   90.00
_cell.angle_beta   90.00
_cell.angle_gamma   90.00
#
_symmetry.space_group_name_H-M   'P 1'
#
loop_
_entity.id
_entity.type
_entity.pdbx_description
1 polymer ?
#
loop_
_entity_poly.entity_id
_entity_poly.type
_entity_poly.pdbx_seq_one_letter_code
_entity_poly.pdbx_strand_id
1 'polypeptide(L)'
;AVVGLIICGIVSILLIPIIRRDGGPAIFAQKRVGQNGRIFTFYKFRSMFVDAEVRKKELMAQNQMQGGMFKMDNDPRITPIGHFIRKTSLDELPQFYNVLIGDMSLVGTRPPTVDEFEKYTPSQKRRLSFKPGITGLWQVSGRSDITDFNEVVRLDLTYIDNWTIWSDIKILLKTVKVVLLREGSK
;
A
#
# COMPACT_ATOMS: atom_id res chain seq x y z
N ALA A 1 -3.41 15.84 -3.82
CA ALA A 1 -3.75 15.39 -2.45
C ALA A 1 -5.10 15.95 -1.98
N VAL A 2 -5.34 17.27 -2.11
CA VAL A 2 -6.56 17.92 -1.60
C VAL A 2 -7.85 17.28 -2.16
N VAL A 3 -7.95 17.10 -3.47
CA VAL A 3 -9.11 16.44 -4.11
C VAL A 3 -9.31 15.01 -3.56
N GLY A 4 -8.22 14.26 -3.40
CA GLY A 4 -8.29 12.91 -2.82
C GLY A 4 -8.78 12.92 -1.37
N LEU A 5 -8.43 13.93 -0.57
CA LEU A 5 -8.93 14.10 0.80
C LEU A 5 -10.42 14.48 0.85
N ILE A 6 -10.89 15.28 -0.09
CA ILE A 6 -12.34 15.60 -0.20
C ILE A 6 -13.12 14.30 -0.49
N ILE A 7 -12.65 13.52 -1.46
CA ILE A 7 -13.25 12.20 -1.77
C ILE A 7 -13.17 11.28 -0.55
N CYS A 8 -12.04 11.23 0.14
CA CYS A 8 -11.87 10.47 1.38
C CYS A 8 -12.90 10.88 2.44
N GLY A 9 -13.12 12.18 2.63
CA GLY A 9 -14.12 12.70 3.57
C GLY A 9 -15.55 12.24 3.23
N ILE A 10 -15.95 12.35 1.97
CA ILE A 10 -17.29 11.90 1.51
C ILE A 10 -17.46 10.39 1.74
N VAL A 11 -16.46 9.59 1.31
CA VAL A 11 -16.48 8.13 1.46
C VAL A 11 -16.46 7.71 2.94
N SER A 12 -15.79 8.47 3.80
CA SER A 12 -15.72 8.22 5.25
C SER A 12 -17.08 8.23 5.92
N ILE A 13 -18.01 9.07 5.47
CA ILE A 13 -19.36 9.15 6.03
C ILE A 13 -20.07 7.79 5.97
N LEU A 14 -19.87 7.07 4.87
CA LEU A 14 -20.48 5.74 4.67
C LEU A 14 -19.64 4.62 5.25
N LEU A 15 -18.32 4.67 5.08
CA LEU A 15 -17.44 3.55 5.46
C LEU A 15 -17.17 3.47 6.96
N ILE A 16 -16.98 4.60 7.65
CA ILE A 16 -16.63 4.59 9.08
C ILE A 16 -17.67 3.85 9.93
N PRO A 17 -18.98 4.12 9.81
CA PRO A 17 -19.98 3.38 10.58
C PRO A 17 -19.94 1.87 10.32
N ILE A 18 -19.73 1.46 9.07
CA ILE A 18 -19.70 0.04 8.69
C ILE A 18 -18.44 -0.64 9.24
N ILE A 19 -17.28 -0.02 9.09
CA ILE A 19 -16.00 -0.59 9.57
C ILE A 19 -16.01 -0.71 11.10
N ARG A 20 -16.65 0.20 11.81
CA ARG A 20 -16.70 0.20 13.29
C ARG A 20 -17.68 -0.79 13.90
N ARG A 21 -18.47 -1.51 13.11
CA ARG A 21 -19.47 -2.49 13.63
C ARG A 21 -18.85 -3.60 14.48
N ASP A 22 -17.58 -3.92 14.28
CA ASP A 22 -16.83 -4.89 15.07
C ASP A 22 -16.13 -4.30 16.31
N GLY A 23 -16.43 -3.03 16.66
CA GLY A 23 -15.89 -2.35 17.84
C GLY A 23 -14.48 -1.75 17.66
N GLY A 24 -13.82 -1.97 16.53
CA GLY A 24 -12.46 -1.47 16.29
C GLY A 24 -12.41 -0.06 15.66
N PRO A 25 -11.21 0.56 15.57
CA PRO A 25 -11.01 1.85 14.92
C PRO A 25 -11.26 1.74 13.42
N ALA A 26 -11.83 2.79 12.80
CA ALA A 26 -12.06 2.81 11.34
C ALA A 26 -10.77 3.05 10.54
N ILE A 27 -9.82 3.79 11.11
CA ILE A 27 -8.53 4.08 10.50
C ILE A 27 -7.48 3.16 11.10
N PHE A 28 -6.77 2.45 10.24
CA PHE A 28 -5.58 1.69 10.56
C PHE A 28 -4.36 2.60 10.40
N ALA A 29 -3.52 2.64 11.43
CA ALA A 29 -2.29 3.41 11.46
C ALA A 29 -1.11 2.47 11.73
N GLN A 30 -0.10 2.50 10.87
CA GLN A 30 1.08 1.62 10.97
C GLN A 30 2.36 2.40 10.72
N LYS A 31 3.42 2.11 11.48
CA LYS A 31 4.74 2.66 11.22
C LYS A 31 5.32 2.05 9.95
N ARG A 32 5.76 2.91 9.04
CA ARG A 32 6.40 2.55 7.78
C ARG A 32 7.70 3.32 7.61
N VAL A 33 8.58 2.77 6.79
CA VAL A 33 9.86 3.42 6.46
C VAL A 33 9.72 4.13 5.12
N GLY A 34 9.96 5.42 5.13
CA GLY A 34 9.92 6.32 3.98
C GLY A 34 11.29 6.66 3.44
N GLN A 35 11.38 7.81 2.77
CA GLN A 35 12.61 8.28 2.14
C GLN A 35 13.77 8.34 3.13
N ASN A 36 14.92 7.84 2.72
CA ASN A 36 16.18 7.81 3.48
C ASN A 36 16.05 7.15 4.89
N GLY A 37 15.11 6.21 5.04
CA GLY A 37 14.92 5.50 6.30
C GLY A 37 14.07 6.24 7.33
N ARG A 38 13.48 7.40 7.01
CA ARG A 38 12.60 8.15 7.93
C ARG A 38 11.34 7.36 8.23
N ILE A 39 11.05 7.11 9.50
CA ILE A 39 9.81 6.45 9.94
C ILE A 39 8.68 7.47 10.00
N PHE A 40 7.53 7.10 9.41
CA PHE A 40 6.31 7.89 9.46
C PHE A 40 5.09 7.01 9.77
N THR A 41 3.96 7.63 10.10
CA THR A 41 2.70 6.91 10.33
C THR A 41 1.88 6.87 9.04
N PHE A 42 1.67 5.68 8.54
CA PHE A 42 0.92 5.38 7.32
C PHE A 42 -0.54 5.09 7.65
N TYR A 43 -1.47 5.69 6.94
CA TYR A 43 -2.90 5.60 7.22
C TYR A 43 -3.66 4.85 6.12
N LYS A 44 -4.60 3.99 6.54
CA LYS A 44 -5.59 3.32 5.66
C LYS A 44 -6.94 3.21 6.36
N PHE A 45 -8.02 2.99 5.60
CA PHE A 45 -9.21 2.40 6.22
C PHE A 45 -8.90 0.97 6.65
N ARG A 46 -9.37 0.59 7.83
CA ARG A 46 -9.17 -0.76 8.33
C ARG A 46 -9.99 -1.77 7.54
N SER A 47 -9.31 -2.66 6.85
CA SER A 47 -9.88 -3.73 6.04
C SER A 47 -9.77 -5.11 6.67
N MET A 48 -9.12 -5.20 7.83
CA MET A 48 -8.87 -6.45 8.55
C MET A 48 -9.46 -6.40 9.96
N PHE A 49 -9.67 -7.57 10.54
CA PHE A 49 -10.06 -7.69 11.95
C PHE A 49 -9.00 -7.06 12.87
N VAL A 50 -9.42 -6.70 14.10
CA VAL A 50 -8.57 -6.00 15.08
C VAL A 50 -7.33 -6.82 15.46
N ASP A 51 -7.46 -8.14 15.49
CA ASP A 51 -6.43 -9.12 15.85
C ASP A 51 -5.58 -9.60 14.65
N ALA A 52 -5.70 -8.96 13.49
CA ALA A 52 -5.04 -9.36 12.24
C ALA A 52 -3.51 -9.50 12.35
N GLU A 53 -2.84 -8.62 13.12
CA GLU A 53 -1.39 -8.69 13.30
C GLU A 53 -0.96 -9.90 14.15
N VAL A 54 -1.78 -10.29 15.13
CA VAL A 54 -1.53 -11.50 15.93
C VAL A 54 -1.66 -12.73 15.04
N ARG A 55 -2.76 -12.84 14.31
CA ARG A 55 -3.01 -13.94 13.36
C ARG A 55 -1.99 -14.03 12.23
N LYS A 56 -1.36 -12.92 11.85
CA LYS A 56 -0.30 -12.91 10.82
C LYS A 56 0.84 -13.88 11.14
N LYS A 57 1.22 -13.97 12.42
CA LYS A 57 2.32 -14.86 12.85
C LYS A 57 1.99 -16.33 12.58
N GLU A 58 0.75 -16.73 12.79
CA GLU A 58 0.27 -18.10 12.58
C GLU A 58 0.16 -18.44 11.07
N LEU A 59 -0.10 -17.42 10.24
CA LEU A 59 -0.28 -17.55 8.80
C LEU A 59 1.04 -17.43 8.01
N MET A 60 2.17 -17.17 8.66
CA MET A 60 3.46 -16.98 7.97
C MET A 60 3.89 -18.18 7.12
N ALA A 61 3.51 -19.41 7.52
CA ALA A 61 3.78 -20.63 6.75
C ALA A 61 3.04 -20.68 5.39
N GLN A 62 1.97 -19.89 5.23
CA GLN A 62 1.16 -19.80 4.01
C GLN A 62 1.51 -18.58 3.15
N ASN A 63 2.64 -17.90 3.45
CA ASN A 63 3.10 -16.76 2.68
C ASN A 63 3.44 -17.16 1.24
N GLN A 64 2.86 -16.48 0.27
CA GLN A 64 3.06 -16.71 -1.16
C GLN A 64 4.19 -15.84 -1.75
N MET A 65 4.68 -14.85 -0.98
CA MET A 65 5.79 -14.01 -1.41
C MET A 65 7.13 -14.63 -1.03
N GLN A 66 8.06 -14.58 -1.97
CA GLN A 66 9.48 -14.82 -1.69
C GLN A 66 10.10 -13.52 -1.16
N GLY A 67 10.70 -13.57 0.02
CA GLY A 67 11.33 -12.42 0.66
C GLY A 67 10.55 -11.85 1.85
N GLY A 68 10.76 -10.56 2.16
CA GLY A 68 10.27 -9.95 3.41
C GLY A 68 8.79 -9.56 3.43
N MET A 69 8.10 -9.54 2.29
CA MET A 69 6.69 -9.16 2.21
C MET A 69 5.79 -10.35 2.53
N PHE A 70 4.61 -10.06 3.11
CA PHE A 70 3.57 -11.06 3.33
C PHE A 70 2.43 -10.88 2.33
N LYS A 71 2.04 -11.97 1.68
CA LYS A 71 0.87 -12.05 0.80
C LYS A 71 0.25 -13.45 0.91
N MET A 72 -1.05 -13.49 0.93
CA MET A 72 -1.85 -14.71 0.97
C MET A 72 -3.16 -14.50 0.20
N ASP A 73 -3.51 -15.42 -0.69
CA ASP A 73 -4.82 -15.46 -1.32
C ASP A 73 -5.88 -15.90 -0.30
N ASN A 74 -7.08 -15.33 -0.37
CA ASN A 74 -8.17 -15.60 0.58
C ASN A 74 -7.76 -15.40 2.05
N ASP A 75 -7.08 -14.30 2.34
CA ASP A 75 -6.59 -13.98 3.68
C ASP A 75 -7.76 -13.90 4.70
N PRO A 76 -7.83 -14.83 5.68
CA PRO A 76 -8.95 -14.91 6.63
C PRO A 76 -9.01 -13.73 7.62
N ARG A 77 -8.00 -12.85 7.59
CA ARG A 77 -7.96 -11.65 8.43
C ARG A 77 -8.78 -10.51 7.83
N ILE A 78 -9.19 -10.61 6.56
CA ILE A 78 -9.92 -9.55 5.87
C ILE A 78 -11.40 -9.63 6.27
N THR A 79 -11.98 -8.50 6.67
CA THR A 79 -13.41 -8.41 6.98
C THR A 79 -14.26 -8.45 5.70
N PRO A 80 -15.57 -8.77 5.76
CA PRO A 80 -16.45 -8.74 4.58
C PRO A 80 -16.43 -7.38 3.86
N ILE A 81 -16.51 -6.26 4.60
CA ILE A 81 -16.37 -4.92 4.03
C ILE A 81 -14.93 -4.67 3.56
N GLY A 82 -13.95 -5.28 4.21
CA GLY A 82 -12.53 -5.22 3.85
C GLY A 82 -12.27 -5.72 2.44
N HIS A 83 -12.89 -6.82 2.02
CA HIS A 83 -12.79 -7.32 0.65
C HIS A 83 -13.28 -6.28 -0.36
N PHE A 84 -14.41 -5.63 -0.08
CA PHE A 84 -14.95 -4.59 -0.97
C PHE A 84 -14.01 -3.39 -1.08
N ILE A 85 -13.57 -2.81 0.06
CA ILE A 85 -12.74 -1.60 0.04
C ILE A 85 -11.35 -1.85 -0.53
N ARG A 86 -10.77 -3.05 -0.36
CA ARG A 86 -9.51 -3.45 -0.99
C ARG A 86 -9.65 -3.65 -2.50
N LYS A 87 -10.73 -4.33 -2.93
CA LYS A 87 -11.02 -4.54 -4.35
C LYS A 87 -11.24 -3.23 -5.12
N THR A 88 -11.74 -2.21 -4.43
CA THR A 88 -11.96 -0.87 -4.99
C THR A 88 -10.84 0.11 -4.68
N SER A 89 -9.80 -0.31 -3.95
CA SER A 89 -8.70 0.53 -3.45
C SER A 89 -9.16 1.73 -2.59
N LEU A 90 -10.40 1.71 -2.10
CA LEU A 90 -10.92 2.75 -1.21
C LEU A 90 -10.19 2.76 0.14
N ASP A 91 -9.65 1.62 0.57
CA ASP A 91 -8.84 1.52 1.79
C ASP A 91 -7.61 2.45 1.76
N GLU A 92 -7.13 2.84 0.60
CA GLU A 92 -5.94 3.66 0.42
C GLU A 92 -6.20 5.17 0.45
N LEU A 93 -7.47 5.62 0.44
CA LEU A 93 -7.81 7.05 0.43
C LEU A 93 -7.19 7.86 1.59
N PRO A 94 -7.10 7.35 2.84
CA PRO A 94 -6.46 8.12 3.91
C PRO A 94 -4.98 8.45 3.67
N GLN A 95 -4.29 7.74 2.75
CA GLN A 95 -2.90 8.05 2.38
C GLN A 95 -2.75 9.42 1.71
N PHE A 96 -3.82 10.00 1.15
CA PHE A 96 -3.77 11.37 0.66
C PHE A 96 -3.44 12.38 1.76
N TYR A 97 -3.71 12.07 3.03
CA TYR A 97 -3.23 12.84 4.16
C TYR A 97 -1.70 12.75 4.29
N ASN A 98 -1.11 11.55 4.14
CA ASN A 98 0.35 11.41 4.13
C ASN A 98 1.01 12.19 2.98
N VAL A 99 0.32 12.27 1.82
CA VAL A 99 0.81 13.11 0.70
C VAL A 99 0.73 14.60 1.06
N LEU A 100 -0.37 15.04 1.67
CA LEU A 100 -0.55 16.45 2.04
C LEU A 100 0.51 16.92 3.03
N ILE A 101 0.82 16.13 4.05
CA ILE A 101 1.84 16.47 5.06
C ILE A 101 3.28 16.20 4.60
N GLY A 102 3.46 15.67 3.38
CA GLY A 102 4.78 15.49 2.75
C GLY A 102 5.52 14.20 3.10
N ASP A 103 4.91 13.27 3.84
CA ASP A 103 5.50 11.95 4.12
C ASP A 103 5.53 11.06 2.86
N MET A 104 4.56 11.23 1.95
CA MET A 104 4.42 10.46 0.72
C MET A 104 4.27 11.38 -0.50
N SER A 105 4.43 10.79 -1.69
CA SER A 105 4.07 11.35 -2.99
C SER A 105 2.84 10.62 -3.55
N LEU A 106 2.26 11.12 -4.65
CA LEU A 106 1.27 10.35 -5.40
C LEU A 106 1.91 9.12 -6.05
N VAL A 107 3.05 9.32 -6.70
CA VAL A 107 3.83 8.25 -7.34
C VAL A 107 5.16 8.05 -6.62
N GLY A 108 5.54 6.80 -6.40
CA GLY A 108 6.77 6.43 -5.72
C GLY A 108 6.83 4.95 -5.40
N THR A 109 7.81 4.56 -4.60
CA THR A 109 7.95 3.16 -4.15
C THR A 109 6.99 2.86 -2.99
N ARG A 110 6.55 1.61 -2.84
CA ARG A 110 5.74 1.22 -1.69
C ARG A 110 6.57 1.30 -0.40
N PRO A 111 6.12 2.01 0.65
CA PRO A 111 6.84 2.06 1.91
C PRO A 111 6.78 0.70 2.63
N PRO A 112 7.94 0.09 2.99
CA PRO A 112 7.97 -1.14 3.77
C PRO A 112 7.52 -0.91 5.21
N THR A 113 7.10 -1.99 5.90
CA THR A 113 7.02 -2.00 7.36
C THR A 113 8.43 -1.94 7.95
N VAL A 114 8.54 -1.62 9.24
CA VAL A 114 9.83 -1.62 9.94
C VAL A 114 10.46 -3.03 9.87
N ASP A 115 9.68 -4.07 10.15
CA ASP A 115 10.14 -5.47 10.10
C ASP A 115 10.58 -5.92 8.69
N GLU A 116 9.92 -5.42 7.63
CA GLU A 116 10.35 -5.65 6.25
C GLU A 116 11.71 -4.98 5.98
N PHE A 117 11.85 -3.72 6.40
CA PHE A 117 13.05 -2.92 6.19
C PHE A 117 14.30 -3.50 6.89
N GLU A 118 14.13 -4.05 8.09
CA GLU A 118 15.22 -4.68 8.85
C GLU A 118 15.82 -5.86 8.09
N LYS A 119 15.03 -6.54 7.26
CA LYS A 119 15.46 -7.69 6.44
C LYS A 119 16.05 -7.29 5.09
N TYR A 120 16.02 -6.00 4.73
CA TYR A 120 16.50 -5.54 3.43
C TYR A 120 18.03 -5.55 3.35
N THR A 121 18.54 -6.07 2.24
CA THR A 121 19.94 -5.92 1.87
C THR A 121 20.25 -4.44 1.54
N PRO A 122 21.53 -4.02 1.56
CA PRO A 122 21.93 -2.66 1.16
C PRO A 122 21.41 -2.27 -0.23
N SER A 123 21.44 -3.18 -1.21
CA SER A 123 20.92 -2.94 -2.55
C SER A 123 19.41 -2.72 -2.58
N GLN A 124 18.64 -3.47 -1.79
CA GLN A 124 17.20 -3.31 -1.66
C GLN A 124 16.83 -2.01 -0.96
N LYS A 125 17.65 -1.51 -0.03
CA LYS A 125 17.45 -0.22 0.65
C LYS A 125 17.52 0.97 -0.30
N ARG A 126 18.19 0.87 -1.45
CA ARG A 126 18.25 1.92 -2.47
C ARG A 126 16.87 2.36 -2.96
N ARG A 127 15.85 1.47 -2.92
CA ARG A 127 14.47 1.84 -3.27
C ARG A 127 13.87 2.92 -2.36
N LEU A 128 14.48 3.19 -1.21
CA LEU A 128 14.08 4.25 -0.29
C LEU A 128 14.80 5.58 -0.53
N SER A 129 15.59 5.71 -1.58
CA SER A 129 16.18 7.00 -1.99
C SER A 129 15.14 7.99 -2.48
N PHE A 130 13.97 7.48 -2.93
CA PHE A 130 12.84 8.29 -3.35
C PHE A 130 11.73 8.30 -2.27
N LYS A 131 10.92 9.37 -2.31
CA LYS A 131 9.73 9.48 -1.48
C LYS A 131 8.75 8.36 -1.83
N PRO A 132 8.17 7.66 -0.83
CA PRO A 132 7.20 6.61 -1.12
C PRO A 132 5.93 7.18 -1.74
N GLY A 133 5.25 6.37 -2.57
CA GLY A 133 4.04 6.76 -3.28
C GLY A 133 2.80 5.99 -2.84
N ILE A 134 1.63 6.55 -3.13
CA ILE A 134 0.35 5.81 -3.08
C ILE A 134 0.36 4.74 -4.17
N THR A 135 0.83 5.09 -5.36
CA THR A 135 1.03 4.16 -6.48
C THR A 135 2.49 4.19 -6.96
N GLY A 136 2.88 3.23 -7.77
CA GLY A 136 4.24 3.13 -8.30
C GLY A 136 4.34 2.18 -9.47
N LEU A 137 5.51 2.12 -10.11
CA LEU A 137 5.69 1.36 -11.34
C LEU A 137 5.34 -0.13 -11.15
N TRP A 138 5.83 -0.79 -10.10
CA TRP A 138 5.52 -2.20 -9.86
C TRP A 138 4.02 -2.46 -9.61
N GLN A 139 3.35 -1.52 -8.92
CA GLN A 139 1.92 -1.63 -8.62
C GLN A 139 1.03 -1.59 -9.88
N VAL A 140 1.50 -0.92 -10.96
CA VAL A 140 0.78 -0.87 -12.24
C VAL A 140 1.34 -1.84 -13.28
N SER A 141 2.36 -2.65 -12.93
CA SER A 141 3.04 -3.59 -13.84
C SER A 141 2.78 -5.07 -13.50
N GLY A 142 1.76 -5.36 -12.70
CA GLY A 142 1.40 -6.74 -12.34
C GLY A 142 1.04 -6.92 -10.86
N ARG A 143 1.27 -5.89 -10.02
CA ARG A 143 0.81 -5.83 -8.62
C ARG A 143 0.83 -7.20 -7.90
N SER A 144 -0.33 -7.87 -7.85
CA SER A 144 -0.50 -9.14 -7.11
C SER A 144 0.10 -10.37 -7.81
N ASP A 145 0.44 -10.28 -9.09
CA ASP A 145 0.99 -11.43 -9.82
C ASP A 145 2.51 -11.53 -9.68
N ILE A 146 3.16 -10.45 -9.20
CA ILE A 146 4.60 -10.46 -8.88
C ILE A 146 4.78 -11.05 -7.48
N THR A 147 5.40 -12.23 -7.40
CA THR A 147 5.68 -12.95 -6.16
C THR A 147 7.16 -12.89 -5.75
N ASP A 148 8.06 -12.56 -6.68
CA ASP A 148 9.48 -12.33 -6.38
C ASP A 148 9.72 -10.89 -5.92
N PHE A 149 10.22 -10.74 -4.70
CA PHE A 149 10.55 -9.42 -4.14
C PHE A 149 11.67 -8.72 -4.89
N ASN A 150 12.63 -9.46 -5.48
CA ASN A 150 13.70 -8.85 -6.27
C ASN A 150 13.17 -8.20 -7.54
N GLU A 151 12.11 -8.75 -8.14
CA GLU A 151 11.44 -8.14 -9.27
C GLU A 151 10.72 -6.84 -8.87
N VAL A 152 10.10 -6.79 -7.69
CA VAL A 152 9.55 -5.55 -7.12
C VAL A 152 10.65 -4.50 -6.97
N VAL A 153 11.80 -4.88 -6.41
CA VAL A 153 12.97 -3.99 -6.24
C VAL A 153 13.47 -3.51 -7.59
N ARG A 154 13.58 -4.39 -8.58
CA ARG A 154 14.03 -4.05 -9.94
C ARG A 154 13.13 -2.98 -10.59
N LEU A 155 11.81 -3.16 -10.48
CA LEU A 155 10.85 -2.19 -11.03
C LEU A 155 10.92 -0.85 -10.30
N ASP A 156 11.04 -0.85 -8.98
CA ASP A 156 11.20 0.36 -8.18
C ASP A 156 12.50 1.11 -8.55
N LEU A 157 13.62 0.40 -8.71
CA LEU A 157 14.88 1.00 -9.12
C LEU A 157 14.82 1.51 -10.56
N THR A 158 14.17 0.78 -11.47
CA THR A 158 13.95 1.24 -12.85
C THR A 158 13.18 2.57 -12.87
N TYR A 159 12.15 2.71 -12.02
CA TYR A 159 11.42 3.97 -11.88
C TYR A 159 12.33 5.09 -11.35
N ILE A 160 13.11 4.82 -10.31
CA ILE A 160 14.00 5.80 -9.68
C ILE A 160 15.06 6.30 -10.67
N ASP A 161 15.72 5.37 -11.38
CA ASP A 161 16.83 5.67 -12.28
C ASP A 161 16.39 6.40 -13.56
N ASN A 162 15.14 6.21 -13.99
CA ASN A 162 14.57 6.80 -15.18
C ASN A 162 13.42 7.79 -14.88
N TRP A 163 13.43 8.37 -13.68
CA TRP A 163 12.34 9.25 -13.25
C TRP A 163 12.23 10.49 -14.15
N THR A 164 11.02 10.76 -14.57
CA THR A 164 10.60 12.00 -15.23
C THR A 164 9.18 12.32 -14.81
N ILE A 165 8.76 13.57 -14.93
CA ILE A 165 7.35 13.95 -14.68
C ILE A 165 6.39 13.20 -15.62
N TRP A 166 6.83 12.87 -16.83
CA TRP A 166 6.03 12.08 -17.78
C TRP A 166 5.85 10.63 -17.32
N SER A 167 6.87 10.05 -16.66
CA SER A 167 6.73 8.71 -16.05
C SER A 167 5.67 8.71 -14.96
N ASP A 168 5.62 9.75 -14.12
CA ASP A 168 4.58 9.91 -13.10
C ASP A 168 3.18 10.01 -13.70
N ILE A 169 3.00 10.85 -14.73
CA ILE A 169 1.73 10.99 -15.43
C ILE A 169 1.29 9.64 -16.03
N LYS A 170 2.20 8.91 -16.67
CA LYS A 170 1.90 7.58 -17.23
C LYS A 170 1.48 6.58 -16.15
N ILE A 171 2.17 6.58 -14.99
CA ILE A 171 1.83 5.70 -13.86
C ILE A 171 0.46 6.07 -13.31
N LEU A 172 0.15 7.36 -13.13
CA LEU A 172 -1.16 7.81 -12.65
C LEU A 172 -2.29 7.38 -13.60
N LEU A 173 -2.13 7.55 -14.91
CA LEU A 173 -3.13 7.10 -15.90
C LEU A 173 -3.33 5.58 -15.86
N LYS A 174 -2.22 4.81 -15.76
CA LYS A 174 -2.29 3.35 -15.59
C LYS A 174 -2.98 2.99 -14.27
N THR A 175 -2.71 3.71 -13.19
CA THR A 175 -3.35 3.47 -11.88
C THR A 175 -4.87 3.62 -11.98
N VAL A 176 -5.36 4.68 -12.64
CA VAL A 176 -6.80 4.87 -12.88
C VAL A 176 -7.38 3.67 -13.63
N LYS A 177 -6.70 3.22 -14.71
CA LYS A 177 -7.13 2.03 -15.46
C LYS A 177 -7.18 0.78 -14.58
N VAL A 178 -6.10 0.49 -13.83
CA VAL A 178 -6.00 -0.69 -12.95
C VAL A 178 -7.08 -0.68 -11.86
N VAL A 179 -7.36 0.48 -11.26
CA VAL A 179 -8.41 0.63 -10.24
C VAL A 179 -9.80 0.41 -10.84
N LEU A 180 -10.10 1.02 -12.01
CA LEU A 180 -11.40 0.88 -12.67
C LEU A 180 -11.66 -0.55 -13.16
N LEU A 181 -10.64 -1.20 -13.72
CA LEU A 181 -10.73 -2.59 -14.20
C LEU A 181 -10.53 -3.61 -13.08
N ARG A 182 -10.15 -3.15 -11.86
CA ARG A 182 -9.87 -4.00 -10.70
C ARG A 182 -8.78 -5.06 -10.97
N GLU A 183 -7.83 -4.74 -11.85
CA GLU A 183 -6.72 -5.63 -12.20
C GLU A 183 -5.80 -5.84 -10.99
N GLY A 184 -5.44 -7.11 -10.70
CA GLY A 184 -4.51 -7.46 -9.62
C GLY A 184 -5.01 -7.14 -8.20
N SER A 185 -6.29 -6.84 -8.00
CA SER A 185 -6.87 -6.72 -6.66
C SER A 185 -7.49 -8.06 -6.24
N LYS A 186 -6.82 -8.72 -5.30
CA LYS A 186 -7.26 -9.98 -4.69
C LYS A 186 -7.64 -9.78 -3.24
#